data_e3ce2a4b2b506448e80abfa6bb1d3402
#
_entry.id   e3ce2a4b2b506448e80abfa6bb1d3402
#
_cell.length_a   1.000
_cell.length_b   1.000
_cell.length_c   1.000
_cell.angle_alpha   90.00
_cell.angle_beta   90.00
_cell.angle_gamma   90.00
#
_symmetry.space_group_name_H-M   'P 1'
#
loop_
_entity.id
_entity.type
_entity.pdbx_description
1 polymer ?
#
loop_
_entity_poly.entity_id
_entity_poly.type
_entity_poly.pdbx_seq_one_letter_code
_entity_poly.pdbx_strand_id
1 'polypeptide(L)'
;MEKYEKLEKVGEGTYGKVYKAKEISTGQIVALKKTRLEMDEEGVPPTALREISLLQMLSQSLYIVRLLNVEHVDKPPKNATHTPPKPLIYLVFEYLDTDLKKFIDTFRKGVNPRPLPNSLVQSFLFQLCKGVAHCHSHGVLHRDLKPQNLLLDQQKGILKIADLGLGRAFTVPLKSYTHEIVTLWYRAPEVLLGSTTYSTGVDIWSVGCIFGECNRV
;
A
#
# COMPACT_ATOMS: atom_id res chain seq x y z
N MET A 1 13.93 10.93 13.23
CA MET A 1 12.62 10.46 13.79
C MET A 1 12.07 11.38 14.89
N GLU A 2 12.78 12.45 15.19
CA GLU A 2 12.34 13.45 16.19
C GLU A 2 11.10 14.25 15.77
N LYS A 3 10.78 14.27 14.46
CA LYS A 3 9.62 14.98 13.91
C LYS A 3 8.28 14.25 14.12
N TYR A 4 8.31 12.94 14.38
CA TYR A 4 7.10 12.09 14.44
C TYR A 4 7.04 11.29 15.73
N GLU A 5 5.93 11.42 16.42
CA GLU A 5 5.56 10.58 17.57
C GLU A 5 4.78 9.37 17.08
N LYS A 6 5.35 8.17 17.29
CA LYS A 6 4.65 6.91 16.95
C LYS A 6 3.57 6.63 17.98
N LEU A 7 2.33 6.46 17.52
CA LEU A 7 1.18 6.17 18.38
C LEU A 7 0.95 4.67 18.48
N GLU A 8 0.64 4.01 17.36
CA GLU A 8 0.31 2.58 17.32
C GLU A 8 0.80 1.92 16.04
N LYS A 9 0.99 0.59 16.08
CA LYS A 9 1.27 -0.21 14.89
C LYS A 9 -0.06 -0.58 14.23
N VAL A 10 -0.28 -0.12 13.00
CA VAL A 10 -1.53 -0.34 12.25
C VAL A 10 -1.45 -1.48 11.25
N GLY A 11 -0.24 -1.91 10.87
CA GLY A 11 -0.05 -3.02 9.95
C GLY A 11 1.37 -3.55 9.94
N GLU A 12 1.50 -4.80 9.50
CA GLU A 12 2.77 -5.43 9.15
C GLU A 12 2.52 -6.29 7.92
N GLY A 13 3.32 -6.12 6.90
CA GLY A 13 3.23 -6.88 5.66
C GLY A 13 4.61 -7.17 5.10
N THR A 14 4.64 -7.77 3.92
CA THR A 14 5.86 -8.17 3.19
C THR A 14 6.85 -7.01 3.06
N TYR A 15 6.35 -5.79 2.93
CA TYR A 15 7.16 -4.58 2.66
C TYR A 15 7.57 -3.81 3.92
N GLY A 16 7.17 -4.25 5.12
CA GLY A 16 7.57 -3.60 6.36
C GLY A 16 6.44 -3.36 7.34
N LYS A 17 6.75 -2.59 8.39
CA LYS A 17 5.81 -2.23 9.45
C LYS A 17 5.25 -0.84 9.18
N VAL A 18 3.94 -0.70 9.34
CA VAL A 18 3.24 0.59 9.22
C VAL A 18 2.78 1.04 10.61
N TYR A 19 3.06 2.28 10.94
CA TYR A 19 2.69 2.90 12.21
C TYR A 19 1.81 4.12 11.96
N LYS A 20 0.75 4.27 12.73
CA LYS A 20 0.07 5.55 12.91
C LYS A 20 0.99 6.44 13.73
N ALA A 21 1.19 7.66 13.31
CA ALA A 21 2.05 8.62 13.99
C ALA A 21 1.47 10.02 13.92
N LYS A 22 1.93 10.89 14.83
CA LYS A 22 1.60 12.31 14.84
C LYS A 22 2.84 13.11 14.46
N GLU A 23 2.72 13.98 13.48
CA GLU A 23 3.75 14.96 13.19
C GLU A 23 3.75 16.02 14.29
N ILE A 24 4.88 16.19 15.00
CA ILE A 24 4.94 17.01 16.21
C ILE A 24 4.72 18.48 15.91
N SER A 25 5.24 18.97 14.77
CA SER A 25 5.16 20.38 14.40
C SER A 25 3.76 20.85 14.02
N THR A 26 2.99 20.00 13.32
CA THR A 26 1.66 20.33 12.78
C THR A 26 0.52 19.70 13.54
N GLY A 27 0.81 18.66 14.33
CA GLY A 27 -0.22 17.81 14.97
C GLY A 27 -0.93 16.86 14.00
N GLN A 28 -0.55 16.83 12.73
CA GLN A 28 -1.17 15.99 11.70
C GLN A 28 -0.94 14.51 11.98
N ILE A 29 -2.00 13.70 11.78
CA ILE A 29 -1.88 12.24 11.82
C ILE A 29 -1.41 11.74 10.46
N VAL A 30 -0.39 10.88 10.48
CA VAL A 30 0.26 10.32 9.29
C VAL A 30 0.47 8.81 9.45
N ALA A 31 0.71 8.12 8.34
CA ALA A 31 1.11 6.73 8.32
C ALA A 31 2.61 6.63 7.99
N LEU A 32 3.40 6.08 8.92
CA LEU A 32 4.83 5.85 8.74
C LEU A 32 5.07 4.41 8.30
N LYS A 33 5.44 4.21 7.05
CA LYS A 33 5.85 2.90 6.53
C LYS A 33 7.36 2.77 6.61
N LYS A 34 7.83 1.87 7.52
CA LYS A 34 9.24 1.51 7.61
C LYS A 34 9.58 0.58 6.47
N THR A 35 10.50 0.98 5.59
CA THR A 35 10.98 0.10 4.52
C THR A 35 12.04 -0.87 5.05
N ARG A 36 12.10 -2.07 4.46
CA ARG A 36 13.19 -3.03 4.68
C ARG A 36 14.21 -2.89 3.54
N LEU A 37 14.74 -1.68 3.35
CA LEU A 37 15.84 -1.50 2.41
C LEU A 37 17.08 -2.20 2.98
N GLU A 38 17.56 -3.23 2.30
CA GLU A 38 18.94 -3.64 2.44
C GLU A 38 19.74 -2.60 1.65
N MET A 39 20.36 -1.70 2.38
CA MET A 39 21.21 -0.70 1.76
C MET A 39 22.61 -1.31 1.64
N ASP A 40 23.14 -1.22 0.44
CA ASP A 40 24.54 -1.51 0.18
C ASP A 40 25.42 -0.43 0.83
N GLU A 41 26.71 -0.69 0.95
CA GLU A 41 27.68 0.24 1.54
C GLU A 41 27.72 1.62 0.83
N GLU A 42 27.15 1.70 -0.37
CA GLU A 42 27.12 2.91 -1.22
C GLU A 42 25.89 3.81 -0.99
N GLY A 43 24.96 3.48 -0.08
CA GLY A 43 23.81 4.34 0.26
C GLY A 43 22.46 3.85 -0.26
N VAL A 44 21.54 4.76 -0.60
CA VAL A 44 20.19 4.43 -1.10
C VAL A 44 20.28 3.89 -2.53
N PRO A 45 19.82 2.66 -2.81
CA PRO A 45 19.89 2.11 -4.17
C PRO A 45 19.17 3.01 -5.19
N PRO A 46 19.73 3.20 -6.41
CA PRO A 46 19.08 4.01 -7.46
C PRO A 46 17.66 3.53 -7.80
N THR A 47 17.40 2.23 -7.64
CA THR A 47 16.08 1.62 -7.81
C THR A 47 15.07 2.16 -6.79
N ALA A 48 15.48 2.33 -5.53
CA ALA A 48 14.63 2.89 -4.49
C ALA A 48 14.28 4.36 -4.76
N LEU A 49 15.25 5.16 -5.20
CA LEU A 49 15.00 6.56 -5.57
C LEU A 49 14.01 6.67 -6.73
N ARG A 50 14.14 5.80 -7.74
CA ARG A 50 13.20 5.76 -8.88
C ARG A 50 11.78 5.43 -8.44
N GLU A 51 11.61 4.48 -7.53
CA GLU A 51 10.30 4.11 -7.01
C GLU A 51 9.68 5.19 -6.12
N ILE A 52 10.48 5.84 -5.28
CA ILE A 52 10.00 6.99 -4.50
C ILE A 52 9.53 8.10 -5.44
N SER A 53 10.28 8.39 -6.52
CA SER A 53 9.89 9.39 -7.51
C SER A 53 8.58 9.03 -8.21
N LEU A 54 8.38 7.75 -8.56
CA LEU A 54 7.12 7.25 -9.12
C LEU A 54 5.97 7.42 -8.13
N LEU A 55 6.17 7.07 -6.85
CA LEU A 55 5.15 7.26 -5.82
C LEU A 55 4.77 8.73 -5.65
N GLN A 56 5.75 9.63 -5.65
CA GLN A 56 5.49 11.08 -5.58
C GLN A 56 4.64 11.56 -6.77
N MET A 57 4.97 11.10 -7.97
CA MET A 57 4.22 11.43 -9.17
C MET A 57 2.78 10.87 -9.14
N LEU A 58 2.63 9.60 -8.79
CA LEU A 58 1.32 8.95 -8.74
C LEU A 58 0.43 9.51 -7.63
N SER A 59 1.01 9.92 -6.50
CA SER A 59 0.27 10.47 -5.36
C SER A 59 -0.32 11.87 -5.60
N GLN A 60 -0.18 12.43 -6.80
CA GLN A 60 -0.91 13.63 -7.22
C GLN A 60 -2.37 13.33 -7.54
N SER A 61 -2.72 12.07 -7.81
CA SER A 61 -4.11 11.65 -8.01
C SER A 61 -4.88 11.63 -6.68
N LEU A 62 -6.12 12.10 -6.71
CA LEU A 62 -7.04 12.02 -5.56
C LEU A 62 -7.29 10.57 -5.11
N TYR A 63 -7.17 9.61 -6.02
CA TYR A 63 -7.48 8.19 -5.82
C TYR A 63 -6.25 7.33 -5.50
N ILE A 64 -5.11 7.97 -5.23
CA ILE A 64 -3.88 7.32 -4.77
C ILE A 64 -3.52 7.87 -3.39
N VAL A 65 -3.08 7.01 -2.49
CA VAL A 65 -2.60 7.45 -1.17
C VAL A 65 -1.40 8.36 -1.34
N ARG A 66 -1.49 9.56 -0.75
CA ARG A 66 -0.50 10.61 -0.94
C ARG A 66 0.76 10.35 -0.13
N LEU A 67 1.91 10.33 -0.79
CA LEU A 67 3.21 10.38 -0.15
C LEU A 67 3.49 11.84 0.26
N LEU A 68 3.61 12.08 1.55
CA LEU A 68 3.82 13.41 2.13
C LEU A 68 5.31 13.75 2.26
N ASN A 69 6.11 12.77 2.69
CA ASN A 69 7.54 12.95 2.93
C ASN A 69 8.29 11.62 2.89
N VAL A 70 9.61 11.71 2.78
CA VAL A 70 10.56 10.59 2.90
C VAL A 70 11.58 10.95 3.96
N GLU A 71 11.65 10.19 5.04
CA GLU A 71 12.58 10.41 6.14
C GLU A 71 13.71 9.39 6.11
N HIS A 72 14.92 9.87 6.08
CA HIS A 72 16.13 9.08 6.24
C HIS A 72 16.56 9.10 7.71
N VAL A 73 16.81 7.94 8.30
CA VAL A 73 17.20 7.81 9.70
C VAL A 73 18.41 6.91 9.82
N ASP A 74 19.54 7.49 10.24
CA ASP A 74 20.71 6.72 10.61
C ASP A 74 20.49 6.09 11.99
N LYS A 75 20.46 4.78 12.03
CA LYS A 75 20.30 4.06 13.29
C LYS A 75 21.65 3.50 13.72
N PRO A 76 22.21 3.98 14.83
CA PRO A 76 23.43 3.41 15.37
C PRO A 76 23.21 1.92 15.70
N PRO A 77 24.18 1.04 15.42
CA PRO A 77 24.10 -0.37 15.75
C PRO A 77 23.98 -0.53 17.28
N LYS A 78 23.10 -1.43 17.71
CA LYS A 78 22.80 -1.62 19.15
C LYS A 78 23.99 -2.14 19.96
N ASN A 79 25.00 -2.78 19.34
CA ASN A 79 26.11 -3.46 20.05
C ASN A 79 27.44 -3.49 19.27
N ALA A 80 27.74 -2.57 18.38
CA ALA A 80 28.96 -2.69 17.58
C ALA A 80 29.84 -1.46 17.65
N THR A 81 31.07 -1.67 18.03
CA THR A 81 32.13 -0.68 18.09
C THR A 81 32.72 -0.29 16.72
N HIS A 82 32.38 -1.01 15.63
CA HIS A 82 32.98 -0.81 14.31
C HIS A 82 32.08 -1.00 13.07
N THR A 83 30.77 -1.24 13.24
CA THR A 83 29.86 -1.32 12.06
C THR A 83 29.18 0.04 11.81
N PRO A 84 29.19 0.54 10.57
CA PRO A 84 28.51 1.79 10.24
C PRO A 84 26.99 1.67 10.52
N PRO A 85 26.31 2.78 10.86
CA PRO A 85 24.88 2.80 11.09
C PRO A 85 24.17 2.34 9.82
N LYS A 86 23.23 1.37 9.96
CA LYS A 86 22.38 0.97 8.84
C LYS A 86 21.28 2.01 8.65
N PRO A 87 21.30 2.73 7.53
CA PRO A 87 20.29 3.73 7.26
C PRO A 87 18.92 3.07 7.05
N LEU A 88 17.89 3.72 7.57
CA LEU A 88 16.49 3.30 7.45
C LEU A 88 15.69 4.38 6.76
N ILE A 89 14.91 4.00 5.76
CA ILE A 89 13.97 4.91 5.11
C ILE A 89 12.57 4.68 5.68
N TYR A 90 11.92 5.79 6.02
CA TYR A 90 10.50 5.83 6.34
C TYR A 90 9.77 6.63 5.25
N LEU A 91 8.74 6.03 4.68
CA LEU A 91 7.82 6.73 3.81
C LEU A 91 6.67 7.26 4.68
N VAL A 92 6.40 8.55 4.57
CA VAL A 92 5.36 9.25 5.31
C VAL A 92 4.17 9.46 4.39
N PHE A 93 3.06 8.78 4.67
CA PHE A 93 1.83 8.89 3.89
C PHE A 93 0.74 9.62 4.67
N GLU A 94 -0.25 10.14 3.96
CA GLU A 94 -1.50 10.53 4.60
C GLU A 94 -2.10 9.31 5.33
N TYR A 95 -2.76 9.58 6.47
CA TYR A 95 -3.40 8.52 7.24
C TYR A 95 -4.88 8.43 6.87
N LEU A 96 -5.35 7.21 6.62
CA LEU A 96 -6.76 6.89 6.41
C LEU A 96 -7.19 5.85 7.43
N ASP A 97 -8.41 6.00 7.97
CA ASP A 97 -8.85 5.26 9.17
C ASP A 97 -9.14 3.79 8.93
N THR A 98 -9.53 3.42 7.71
CA THR A 98 -9.95 2.04 7.40
C THR A 98 -9.59 1.64 5.99
N ASP A 99 -9.69 0.35 5.71
CA ASP A 99 -9.59 -0.25 4.39
C ASP A 99 -10.95 -0.81 3.94
N LEU A 100 -11.08 -1.04 2.63
CA LEU A 100 -12.33 -1.54 2.03
C LEU A 100 -12.72 -2.91 2.60
N LYS A 101 -11.75 -3.77 2.96
CA LYS A 101 -12.06 -5.08 3.55
C LYS A 101 -12.75 -4.94 4.90
N LYS A 102 -12.18 -4.15 5.80
CA LYS A 102 -12.80 -3.85 7.08
C LYS A 102 -14.16 -3.19 6.92
N PHE A 103 -14.26 -2.26 5.96
CA PHE A 103 -15.53 -1.58 5.67
C PHE A 103 -16.61 -2.56 5.20
N ILE A 104 -16.33 -3.45 4.23
CA ILE A 104 -17.24 -4.52 3.78
C ILE A 104 -17.66 -5.40 4.96
N ASP A 105 -16.69 -5.79 5.81
CA ASP A 105 -16.93 -6.65 6.95
C ASP A 105 -17.91 -6.04 7.97
N THR A 106 -18.00 -4.71 8.10
CA THR A 106 -19.00 -4.05 8.96
C THR A 106 -20.42 -4.30 8.50
N PHE A 107 -20.64 -4.46 7.18
CA PHE A 107 -21.96 -4.77 6.62
C PHE A 107 -22.31 -6.26 6.75
N ARG A 108 -21.31 -7.15 6.70
CA ARG A 108 -21.49 -8.61 6.68
C ARG A 108 -21.57 -9.24 8.07
N LYS A 109 -20.82 -8.70 9.03
CA LYS A 109 -20.67 -9.27 10.38
C LYS A 109 -21.62 -8.66 11.42
N GLY A 110 -22.54 -7.78 11.01
CA GLY A 110 -23.52 -7.16 11.89
C GLY A 110 -24.68 -8.11 12.25
N VAL A 111 -25.57 -7.66 13.14
CA VAL A 111 -26.78 -8.38 13.55
C VAL A 111 -27.69 -8.68 12.34
N ASN A 112 -27.68 -7.84 11.33
CA ASN A 112 -28.41 -8.00 10.07
C ASN A 112 -27.43 -7.90 8.90
N PRO A 113 -26.80 -9.01 8.47
CA PRO A 113 -25.92 -9.02 7.31
C PRO A 113 -26.64 -8.49 6.07
N ARG A 114 -25.98 -7.55 5.37
CA ARG A 114 -26.53 -6.96 4.14
C ARG A 114 -25.37 -6.62 3.18
N PRO A 115 -25.63 -6.60 1.87
CA PRO A 115 -24.64 -6.13 0.90
C PRO A 115 -24.41 -4.62 1.05
N LEU A 116 -23.31 -4.12 0.48
CA LEU A 116 -23.12 -2.68 0.37
C LEU A 116 -24.24 -2.07 -0.49
N PRO A 117 -24.68 -0.83 -0.18
CA PRO A 117 -25.59 -0.09 -1.06
C PRO A 117 -25.01 0.07 -2.47
N ASN A 118 -25.80 -0.16 -3.50
CA ASN A 118 -25.36 -0.09 -4.90
C ASN A 118 -24.71 1.26 -5.25
N SER A 119 -25.19 2.35 -4.67
CA SER A 119 -24.59 3.68 -4.88
C SER A 119 -23.16 3.78 -4.35
N LEU A 120 -22.85 3.13 -3.23
CA LEU A 120 -21.48 3.06 -2.70
C LEU A 120 -20.60 2.16 -3.57
N VAL A 121 -21.12 1.01 -3.99
CA VAL A 121 -20.39 0.10 -4.89
C VAL A 121 -20.04 0.81 -6.20
N GLN A 122 -21.00 1.51 -6.80
CA GLN A 122 -20.79 2.29 -8.02
C GLN A 122 -19.72 3.39 -7.81
N SER A 123 -19.82 4.14 -6.70
CA SER A 123 -18.87 5.19 -6.38
C SER A 123 -17.46 4.65 -6.17
N PHE A 124 -17.31 3.59 -5.38
CA PHE A 124 -15.99 2.99 -5.11
C PHE A 124 -15.37 2.38 -6.37
N LEU A 125 -16.18 1.70 -7.19
CA LEU A 125 -15.71 1.14 -8.46
C LEU A 125 -15.23 2.23 -9.42
N PHE A 126 -15.99 3.33 -9.56
CA PHE A 126 -15.59 4.48 -10.36
C PHE A 126 -14.25 5.05 -9.91
N GLN A 127 -14.08 5.28 -8.59
CA GLN A 127 -12.86 5.82 -8.01
C GLN A 127 -11.68 4.87 -8.19
N LEU A 128 -11.89 3.57 -7.99
CA LEU A 128 -10.89 2.53 -8.21
C LEU A 128 -10.43 2.51 -9.68
N CYS A 129 -11.36 2.51 -10.63
CA CYS A 129 -11.04 2.56 -12.05
C CYS A 129 -10.24 3.82 -12.42
N LYS A 130 -10.59 4.99 -11.85
CA LYS A 130 -9.86 6.24 -12.06
C LYS A 130 -8.42 6.15 -11.51
N GLY A 131 -8.25 5.60 -10.31
CA GLY A 131 -6.93 5.38 -9.71
C GLY A 131 -6.07 4.41 -10.53
N VAL A 132 -6.64 3.28 -10.96
CA VAL A 132 -5.95 2.29 -11.81
C VAL A 132 -5.57 2.89 -13.16
N ALA A 133 -6.48 3.61 -13.82
CA ALA A 133 -6.20 4.29 -15.07
C ALA A 133 -5.07 5.31 -14.94
N HIS A 134 -5.01 6.04 -13.81
CA HIS A 134 -3.91 6.95 -13.53
C HIS A 134 -2.57 6.19 -13.39
N CYS A 135 -2.52 5.07 -12.69
CA CYS A 135 -1.32 4.23 -12.61
C CYS A 135 -0.89 3.74 -14.01
N HIS A 136 -1.83 3.21 -14.78
CA HIS A 136 -1.56 2.66 -16.11
C HIS A 136 -1.08 3.73 -17.11
N SER A 137 -1.60 4.95 -17.06
CA SER A 137 -1.14 6.06 -17.91
C SER A 137 0.29 6.49 -17.61
N HIS A 138 0.81 6.16 -16.43
CA HIS A 138 2.20 6.38 -16.03
C HIS A 138 3.08 5.12 -16.15
N GLY A 139 2.58 4.07 -16.83
CA GLY A 139 3.31 2.82 -17.04
C GLY A 139 3.47 1.96 -15.78
N VAL A 140 2.64 2.16 -14.76
CA VAL A 140 2.71 1.44 -13.49
C VAL A 140 1.56 0.44 -13.37
N LEU A 141 1.90 -0.83 -13.11
CA LEU A 141 0.95 -1.88 -12.73
C LEU A 141 0.99 -2.10 -11.23
N HIS A 142 -0.18 -2.23 -10.60
CA HIS A 142 -0.27 -2.48 -9.17
C HIS A 142 0.05 -3.94 -8.81
N ARG A 143 -0.53 -4.92 -9.52
CA ARG A 143 -0.31 -6.38 -9.43
C ARG A 143 -0.82 -7.08 -8.16
N ASP A 144 -1.17 -6.34 -7.12
CA ASP A 144 -1.68 -6.87 -5.85
C ASP A 144 -2.88 -6.05 -5.36
N LEU A 145 -3.79 -5.68 -6.28
CA LEU A 145 -5.04 -5.03 -5.90
C LEU A 145 -5.92 -6.01 -5.12
N LYS A 146 -6.34 -5.56 -3.95
CA LYS A 146 -7.23 -6.30 -3.04
C LYS A 146 -7.89 -5.30 -2.08
N PRO A 147 -9.02 -5.65 -1.45
CA PRO A 147 -9.73 -4.73 -0.56
C PRO A 147 -8.88 -4.17 0.60
N GLN A 148 -7.89 -4.93 1.07
CA GLN A 148 -6.97 -4.47 2.13
C GLN A 148 -6.01 -3.34 1.67
N ASN A 149 -5.75 -3.25 0.35
CA ASN A 149 -4.89 -2.22 -0.25
C ASN A 149 -5.70 -1.01 -0.75
N LEU A 150 -7.01 -0.97 -0.48
CA LEU A 150 -7.91 0.13 -0.82
C LEU A 150 -8.34 0.83 0.46
N LEU A 151 -7.76 2.00 0.71
CA LEU A 151 -8.01 2.77 1.92
C LEU A 151 -9.17 3.73 1.71
N LEU A 152 -9.95 3.98 2.78
CA LEU A 152 -11.16 4.80 2.73
C LEU A 152 -11.04 5.99 3.67
N ASP A 153 -11.30 7.18 3.13
CA ASP A 153 -11.71 8.35 3.90
C ASP A 153 -13.25 8.29 4.02
N GLN A 154 -13.74 7.78 5.13
CA GLN A 154 -15.19 7.58 5.32
C GLN A 154 -15.94 8.89 5.39
N GLN A 155 -15.33 9.97 5.90
CA GLN A 155 -15.97 11.26 6.03
C GLN A 155 -16.22 11.90 4.66
N LYS A 156 -15.28 11.73 3.73
CA LYS A 156 -15.36 12.29 2.37
C LYS A 156 -15.93 11.30 1.36
N GLY A 157 -16.09 10.02 1.72
CA GLY A 157 -16.50 8.98 0.78
C GLY A 157 -15.46 8.70 -0.33
N ILE A 158 -14.17 8.90 -0.03
CA ILE A 158 -13.07 8.75 -1.00
C ILE A 158 -12.36 7.44 -0.80
N LEU A 159 -12.20 6.67 -1.89
CA LEU A 159 -11.39 5.47 -1.97
C LEU A 159 -10.03 5.82 -2.58
N LYS A 160 -8.95 5.31 -1.96
CA LYS A 160 -7.58 5.51 -2.43
C LYS A 160 -6.82 4.20 -2.51
N ILE A 161 -6.10 4.02 -3.60
CA ILE A 161 -5.21 2.89 -3.80
C ILE A 161 -3.94 3.11 -2.98
N ALA A 162 -3.59 2.11 -2.17
CA ALA A 162 -2.38 2.08 -1.36
C ALA A 162 -1.47 0.92 -1.79
N ASP A 163 -0.26 0.94 -1.30
CA ASP A 163 0.72 -0.14 -1.48
C ASP A 163 1.10 -0.39 -2.96
N LEU A 164 1.20 0.71 -3.72
CA LEU A 164 1.68 0.72 -5.09
C LEU A 164 3.12 0.19 -5.14
N GLY A 165 3.23 -1.10 -5.38
CA GLY A 165 4.35 -1.83 -5.96
C GLY A 165 5.77 -1.35 -5.72
N LEU A 166 6.14 -0.86 -4.52
CA LEU A 166 7.56 -0.81 -4.09
C LEU A 166 8.23 -2.20 -4.24
N GLY A 167 7.42 -3.23 -4.53
CA GLY A 167 7.84 -4.59 -4.73
C GLY A 167 8.73 -4.84 -5.95
N ARG A 168 8.93 -3.92 -6.87
CA ARG A 168 9.84 -4.13 -8.00
C ARG A 168 11.30 -3.80 -7.72
N ALA A 169 11.58 -2.81 -6.87
CA ALA A 169 12.95 -2.52 -6.43
C ALA A 169 13.36 -3.37 -5.22
N PHE A 170 12.38 -3.96 -4.53
CA PHE A 170 12.61 -4.73 -3.31
C PHE A 170 12.23 -6.21 -3.46
N THR A 171 11.95 -6.72 -4.65
CA THR A 171 11.81 -8.14 -4.89
C THR A 171 13.17 -8.81 -4.86
N VAL A 172 13.53 -9.29 -3.70
CA VAL A 172 14.31 -10.50 -3.57
C VAL A 172 13.61 -11.58 -4.40
N PRO A 173 14.35 -12.38 -5.22
CA PRO A 173 13.76 -13.45 -6.01
C PRO A 173 12.91 -14.33 -5.12
N LEU A 174 11.82 -14.86 -5.65
CA LEU A 174 10.86 -15.77 -5.01
C LEU A 174 11.57 -16.89 -4.22
N LYS A 175 12.04 -16.57 -3.03
CA LYS A 175 12.39 -17.58 -2.03
C LYS A 175 11.14 -17.89 -1.24
N SER A 176 10.80 -19.17 -1.24
CA SER A 176 9.72 -19.85 -0.53
C SER A 176 9.14 -19.05 0.63
N TYR A 177 7.90 -18.59 0.45
CA TYR A 177 7.13 -17.94 1.50
C TYR A 177 6.81 -18.95 2.60
N THR A 178 7.43 -18.77 3.77
CA THR A 178 6.97 -19.39 5.00
C THR A 178 5.64 -18.73 5.39
N HIS A 179 4.55 -19.49 5.31
CA HIS A 179 3.25 -19.33 5.99
C HIS A 179 2.56 -17.94 6.09
N GLU A 180 2.84 -16.96 5.23
CA GLU A 180 1.88 -15.88 5.02
C GLU A 180 0.88 -16.37 3.96
N ILE A 181 -0.39 -16.51 4.37
CA ILE A 181 -1.51 -16.80 3.46
C ILE A 181 -1.64 -15.62 2.52
N VAL A 182 -0.95 -15.69 1.38
CA VAL A 182 -1.07 -14.70 0.32
C VAL A 182 -2.46 -14.85 -0.28
N THR A 183 -3.29 -13.80 -0.17
CA THR A 183 -4.64 -13.81 -0.73
C THR A 183 -4.55 -13.82 -2.26
N LEU A 184 -4.67 -14.99 -2.88
CA LEU A 184 -4.59 -15.22 -4.33
C LEU A 184 -5.91 -14.92 -5.05
N TRP A 185 -6.98 -14.65 -4.34
CA TRP A 185 -8.36 -14.55 -4.86
C TRP A 185 -8.58 -13.45 -5.90
N TYR A 186 -7.72 -12.43 -5.89
CA TYR A 186 -7.82 -11.28 -6.79
C TYR A 186 -6.80 -11.32 -7.91
N ARG A 187 -5.93 -12.36 -7.98
CA ARG A 187 -4.88 -12.46 -8.99
C ARG A 187 -5.42 -12.99 -10.29
N ALA A 188 -5.01 -12.34 -11.38
CA ALA A 188 -5.32 -12.79 -12.73
C ALA A 188 -4.72 -14.18 -13.00
N PRO A 189 -5.39 -15.03 -13.81
CA PRO A 189 -4.95 -16.41 -14.06
C PRO A 189 -3.56 -16.50 -14.67
N GLU A 190 -3.19 -15.59 -15.57
CA GLU A 190 -1.85 -15.55 -16.17
C GLU A 190 -0.75 -15.28 -15.13
N VAL A 191 -1.04 -14.52 -14.08
CA VAL A 191 -0.12 -14.27 -12.95
C VAL A 191 0.06 -15.55 -12.13
N LEU A 192 -1.04 -16.27 -11.86
CA LEU A 192 -1.03 -17.52 -11.11
C LEU A 192 -0.30 -18.63 -11.88
N LEU A 193 -0.41 -18.63 -13.21
CA LEU A 193 0.25 -19.60 -14.10
C LEU A 193 1.72 -19.25 -14.38
N GLY A 194 2.25 -18.18 -13.77
CA GLY A 194 3.66 -17.84 -13.86
C GLY A 194 4.08 -17.15 -15.16
N SER A 195 3.15 -16.48 -15.86
CA SER A 195 3.50 -15.67 -17.03
C SER A 195 4.60 -14.67 -16.68
N THR A 196 5.58 -14.53 -17.55
CA THR A 196 6.65 -13.53 -17.43
C THR A 196 6.27 -12.16 -17.97
N THR A 197 5.22 -12.09 -18.78
CA THR A 197 4.70 -10.85 -19.38
C THR A 197 3.32 -10.55 -18.84
N TYR A 198 3.15 -9.32 -18.34
CA TYR A 198 1.87 -8.84 -17.80
C TYR A 198 1.40 -7.62 -18.58
N SER A 199 0.08 -7.49 -18.72
CA SER A 199 -0.56 -6.29 -19.25
C SER A 199 -1.38 -5.58 -18.16
N THR A 200 -1.97 -4.45 -18.51
CA THR A 200 -2.91 -3.71 -17.66
C THR A 200 -4.12 -4.56 -17.24
N GLY A 201 -4.42 -5.62 -18.00
CA GLY A 201 -5.49 -6.58 -17.73
C GLY A 201 -5.40 -7.25 -16.36
N VAL A 202 -4.18 -7.44 -15.80
CA VAL A 202 -4.02 -8.09 -14.48
C VAL A 202 -4.66 -7.27 -13.36
N ASP A 203 -4.57 -5.95 -13.42
CA ASP A 203 -5.20 -5.06 -12.44
C ASP A 203 -6.71 -4.97 -12.67
N ILE A 204 -7.15 -4.99 -13.94
CA ILE A 204 -8.58 -4.97 -14.28
C ILE A 204 -9.29 -6.27 -13.84
N TRP A 205 -8.61 -7.42 -13.93
CA TRP A 205 -9.10 -8.67 -13.33
C TRP A 205 -9.35 -8.49 -11.83
N SER A 206 -8.37 -7.94 -11.12
CA SER A 206 -8.49 -7.69 -9.68
C SER A 206 -9.63 -6.72 -9.34
N VAL A 207 -9.83 -5.66 -10.15
CA VAL A 207 -10.97 -4.75 -10.03
C VAL A 207 -12.30 -5.51 -10.15
N GLY A 208 -12.42 -6.41 -11.13
CA GLY A 208 -13.61 -7.27 -11.32
C GLY A 208 -13.88 -8.16 -10.09
N CYS A 209 -12.84 -8.77 -9.53
CA CYS A 209 -12.96 -9.59 -8.31
C CYS A 209 -13.41 -8.75 -7.10
N ILE A 210 -12.86 -7.54 -6.92
CA ILE A 210 -13.25 -6.62 -5.86
C ILE A 210 -14.71 -6.17 -6.03
N PHE A 211 -15.14 -5.88 -7.26
CA PHE A 211 -16.54 -5.56 -7.56
C PHE A 211 -17.47 -6.72 -7.17
N GLY A 212 -17.12 -7.97 -7.54
CA GLY A 212 -17.86 -9.15 -7.14
C GLY A 212 -17.96 -9.31 -5.63
N GLU A 213 -16.86 -9.02 -4.91
CA GLU A 213 -16.88 -9.05 -3.44
C GLU A 213 -17.78 -7.97 -2.84
N CYS A 214 -17.77 -6.75 -3.35
CA CYS A 214 -18.63 -5.67 -2.85
C CYS A 214 -20.15 -6.02 -2.95
N ASN A 215 -20.55 -6.80 -3.96
CA ASN A 215 -21.94 -7.20 -4.19
C ASN A 215 -22.34 -8.51 -3.48
N ARG A 216 -21.41 -9.18 -2.82
CA ARG A 216 -21.69 -10.43 -2.11
C ARG A 216 -22.29 -10.14 -0.73
N VAL A 217 -23.25 -10.93 -0.33
CA VAL A 217 -23.80 -10.96 1.05
C VAL A 217 -22.91 -11.81 1.94
#